data_a3c2edcae1dc288a6157a1f827deee0a
#
_entry.id   a3c2edcae1dc288a6157a1f827deee0a
#
_cell.length_a   1.000
_cell.length_b   1.000
_cell.length_c   1.000
_cell.angle_alpha   90.00
_cell.angle_beta   90.00
_cell.angle_gamma   90.00
#
_symmetry.space_group_name_H-M   'P 1'
#
loop_
_entity.id
_entity.type
_entity.pdbx_description
1 polymer ?
#
loop_
_entity_poly.entity_id
_entity_poly.type
_entity_poly.pdbx_seq_one_letter_code
_entity_poly.pdbx_strand_id
1 'polypeptide(L)'
;MAEYVLTATKTEARAGSFYDRIARLYDFTFKINGYGRSLDQYFDEHPLPVFPGARVLDAGCGTGTLTLAMLRNLQVPVKLTALDLSASSMATAKKYVSKQKHSEQKVEFMQGNILSLPFADESFDLIVTSGVLEYVPLDEGFGELARLITPGGYFLNLPMRPTIATRFLELLFRFKAHPPAELSETTNRHFKVVSHYHFPRFQIIGWSKTAVLGKKI
;
A
#
# COMPACT_ATOMS: atom_id res chain seq x y z
N MET A 1 -16.03 -13.61 -22.12
CA MET A 1 -14.93 -13.43 -21.15
C MET A 1 -13.69 -13.10 -21.98
N ALA A 2 -13.33 -11.83 -22.07
CA ALA A 2 -12.15 -11.38 -22.82
C ALA A 2 -10.98 -11.30 -21.83
N GLU A 3 -9.97 -12.11 -22.05
CA GLU A 3 -8.68 -12.09 -21.38
C GLU A 3 -7.95 -10.81 -21.81
N TYR A 4 -7.96 -9.77 -21.00
CA TYR A 4 -7.10 -8.61 -21.19
C TYR A 4 -5.68 -8.99 -20.75
N VAL A 5 -4.91 -9.56 -21.67
CA VAL A 5 -3.45 -9.64 -21.54
C VAL A 5 -2.90 -8.26 -21.88
N LEU A 6 -2.69 -7.42 -20.86
CA LEU A 6 -1.94 -6.17 -21.01
C LEU A 6 -0.47 -6.54 -21.28
N THR A 7 -0.03 -6.35 -22.49
CA THR A 7 1.39 -6.42 -22.87
C THR A 7 2.11 -5.23 -22.24
N ALA A 8 2.82 -5.50 -21.13
CA ALA A 8 3.68 -4.52 -20.50
C ALA A 8 4.68 -3.94 -21.52
N THR A 9 4.86 -2.64 -21.52
CA THR A 9 5.87 -1.99 -22.36
C THR A 9 7.27 -2.43 -21.92
N LYS A 10 8.29 -2.31 -22.82
CA LYS A 10 9.71 -2.66 -22.50
C LYS A 10 10.23 -1.91 -21.27
N THR A 11 9.71 -0.73 -20.98
CA THR A 11 10.07 0.10 -19.83
C THR A 11 9.46 -0.47 -18.55
N GLU A 12 8.20 -0.91 -18.57
CA GLU A 12 7.53 -1.56 -17.45
C GLU A 12 8.14 -2.92 -17.12
N ALA A 13 8.52 -3.70 -18.15
CA ALA A 13 9.24 -4.97 -17.95
C ALA A 13 10.63 -4.78 -17.31
N ARG A 14 11.35 -3.70 -17.65
CA ARG A 14 12.63 -3.35 -16.99
C ARG A 14 12.43 -2.88 -15.55
N ALA A 15 11.40 -2.09 -15.27
CA ALA A 15 11.04 -1.68 -13.92
C ALA A 15 10.67 -2.90 -13.08
N GLY A 16 9.80 -3.80 -13.56
CA GLY A 16 9.44 -5.04 -12.87
C GLY A 16 10.65 -5.88 -12.49
N SER A 17 11.62 -6.07 -13.39
CA SER A 17 12.85 -6.84 -13.14
C SER A 17 13.76 -6.20 -12.07
N PHE A 18 13.78 -4.88 -11.95
CA PHE A 18 14.51 -4.17 -10.89
C PHE A 18 13.82 -4.38 -9.54
N TYR A 19 12.51 -4.19 -9.47
CA TYR A 19 11.70 -4.43 -8.26
C TYR A 19 11.77 -5.89 -7.80
N ASP A 20 11.81 -6.85 -8.73
CA ASP A 20 11.94 -8.27 -8.42
C ASP A 20 13.26 -8.62 -7.69
N ARG A 21 14.35 -7.95 -8.03
CA ARG A 21 15.64 -8.15 -7.34
C ARG A 21 15.63 -7.57 -5.93
N ILE A 22 14.99 -6.44 -5.75
CA ILE A 22 14.95 -5.72 -4.48
C ILE A 22 13.88 -6.28 -3.55
N ALA A 23 12.78 -6.81 -4.09
CA ALA A 23 11.64 -7.32 -3.31
C ALA A 23 12.07 -8.35 -2.26
N ARG A 24 13.00 -9.26 -2.58
CA ARG A 24 13.52 -10.26 -1.63
C ARG A 24 14.32 -9.66 -0.50
N LEU A 25 15.15 -8.65 -0.79
CA LEU A 25 15.95 -7.96 0.22
C LEU A 25 15.05 -7.08 1.10
N TYR A 26 14.09 -6.41 0.48
CA TYR A 26 13.08 -5.59 1.13
C TYR A 26 12.22 -6.44 2.09
N ASP A 27 11.69 -7.58 1.62
CA ASP A 27 10.90 -8.52 2.41
C ASP A 27 11.67 -9.08 3.62
N PHE A 28 12.94 -9.44 3.42
CA PHE A 28 13.82 -9.90 4.49
C PHE A 28 14.03 -8.82 5.56
N THR A 29 14.30 -7.59 5.13
CA THR A 29 14.52 -6.46 6.03
C THR A 29 13.28 -6.13 6.85
N PHE A 30 12.09 -6.13 6.24
CA PHE A 30 10.84 -5.83 6.93
C PHE A 30 10.34 -6.96 7.83
N LYS A 31 10.59 -8.21 7.48
CA LYS A 31 10.26 -9.36 8.35
C LYS A 31 11.06 -9.39 9.64
N ILE A 32 12.37 -9.13 9.55
CA ILE A 32 13.24 -9.10 10.75
C ILE A 32 12.91 -7.91 11.63
N ASN A 33 12.50 -6.78 11.05
CA ASN A 33 12.27 -5.52 11.77
C ASN A 33 10.93 -5.44 12.50
N GLY A 34 10.13 -6.51 12.55
CA GLY A 34 8.85 -6.51 13.27
C GLY A 34 7.77 -5.61 12.64
N TYR A 35 7.93 -5.22 11.37
CA TYR A 35 7.00 -4.35 10.64
C TYR A 35 5.56 -4.88 10.69
N GLY A 36 5.37 -6.19 10.44
CA GLY A 36 4.05 -6.81 10.51
C GLY A 36 3.38 -6.68 11.88
N ARG A 37 4.14 -6.88 12.99
CA ARG A 37 3.60 -6.71 14.35
C ARG A 37 3.21 -5.27 14.66
N SER A 38 3.99 -4.31 14.16
CA SER A 38 3.66 -2.89 14.34
C SER A 38 2.39 -2.50 13.57
N LEU A 39 2.15 -3.10 12.41
CA LEU A 39 0.90 -2.92 11.67
C LEU A 39 -0.28 -3.58 12.39
N ASP A 40 -0.09 -4.78 12.94
CA ASP A 40 -1.13 -5.46 13.73
C ASP A 40 -1.55 -4.60 14.91
N GLN A 41 -0.58 -4.10 15.70
CA GLN A 41 -0.87 -3.19 16.80
C GLN A 41 -1.55 -1.90 16.34
N TYR A 42 -1.10 -1.32 15.22
CA TYR A 42 -1.73 -0.12 14.66
C TYR A 42 -3.20 -0.35 14.31
N PHE A 43 -3.53 -1.47 13.64
CA PHE A 43 -4.91 -1.77 13.26
C PHE A 43 -5.79 -2.21 14.42
N ASP A 44 -5.23 -2.80 15.47
CA ASP A 44 -5.93 -3.10 16.71
C ASP A 44 -6.36 -1.80 17.44
N GLU A 45 -5.44 -0.82 17.52
CA GLU A 45 -5.69 0.49 18.13
C GLU A 45 -6.52 1.43 17.22
N HIS A 46 -6.42 1.27 15.89
CA HIS A 46 -7.05 2.12 14.88
C HIS A 46 -7.75 1.24 13.83
N PRO A 47 -8.95 0.72 14.12
CA PRO A 47 -9.70 -0.10 13.19
C PRO A 47 -9.94 0.61 11.85
N LEU A 48 -9.84 -0.14 10.77
CA LEU A 48 -10.08 0.39 9.42
C LEU A 48 -11.55 0.83 9.29
N PRO A 49 -11.81 1.98 8.66
CA PRO A 49 -13.17 2.51 8.48
C PRO A 49 -13.89 1.78 7.34
N VAL A 50 -14.20 0.50 7.55
CA VAL A 50 -14.88 -0.37 6.58
C VAL A 50 -16.20 -0.91 7.14
N PHE A 51 -17.10 -1.30 6.25
CA PHE A 51 -18.38 -1.93 6.53
C PHE A 51 -18.48 -3.29 5.82
N PRO A 52 -19.42 -4.17 6.19
CA PRO A 52 -19.60 -5.45 5.51
C PRO A 52 -19.80 -5.29 4.00
N GLY A 53 -18.95 -5.94 3.21
CA GLY A 53 -18.98 -5.87 1.75
C GLY A 53 -18.22 -4.67 1.15
N ALA A 54 -17.56 -3.82 1.95
CA ALA A 54 -16.73 -2.72 1.47
C ALA A 54 -15.67 -3.21 0.48
N ARG A 55 -15.42 -2.40 -0.55
CA ARG A 55 -14.38 -2.66 -1.57
C ARG A 55 -13.09 -2.02 -1.11
N VAL A 56 -12.07 -2.82 -0.87
CA VAL A 56 -10.78 -2.39 -0.34
C VAL A 56 -9.67 -2.70 -1.34
N LEU A 57 -8.81 -1.73 -1.62
CA LEU A 57 -7.62 -1.90 -2.45
C LEU A 57 -6.34 -1.76 -1.61
N ASP A 58 -5.48 -2.76 -1.64
CA ASP A 58 -4.07 -2.64 -1.22
C ASP A 58 -3.24 -2.29 -2.46
N ALA A 59 -2.96 -1.00 -2.63
CA ALA A 59 -2.25 -0.48 -3.79
C ALA A 59 -0.74 -0.54 -3.56
N GLY A 60 -0.07 -1.44 -4.29
CA GLY A 60 1.34 -1.77 -4.10
C GLY A 60 1.55 -2.73 -2.93
N CYS A 61 0.86 -3.85 -2.95
CA CYS A 61 0.85 -4.84 -1.87
C CYS A 61 2.24 -5.48 -1.62
N GLY A 62 3.16 -5.42 -2.58
CA GLY A 62 4.47 -6.03 -2.49
C GLY A 62 4.37 -7.53 -2.17
N THR A 63 5.09 -7.97 -1.16
CA THR A 63 5.07 -9.36 -0.66
C THR A 63 3.91 -9.65 0.30
N GLY A 64 2.97 -8.71 0.46
CA GLY A 64 1.71 -8.90 1.16
C GLY A 64 1.74 -8.58 2.66
N THR A 65 2.74 -7.85 3.17
CA THR A 65 2.84 -7.58 4.62
C THR A 65 1.67 -6.75 5.12
N LEU A 66 1.28 -5.69 4.40
CA LEU A 66 0.11 -4.86 4.74
C LEU A 66 -1.18 -5.64 4.52
N THR A 67 -1.33 -6.34 3.39
CA THR A 67 -2.46 -7.25 3.12
C THR A 67 -2.69 -8.22 4.26
N LEU A 68 -1.63 -8.89 4.74
CA LEU A 68 -1.70 -9.86 5.84
C LEU A 68 -2.10 -9.22 7.16
N ALA A 69 -1.60 -8.03 7.47
CA ALA A 69 -1.98 -7.29 8.67
C ALA A 69 -3.47 -6.90 8.61
N MET A 70 -3.95 -6.42 7.46
CA MET A 70 -5.38 -6.16 7.28
C MET A 70 -6.23 -7.42 7.48
N LEU A 71 -5.86 -8.55 6.84
CA LEU A 71 -6.60 -9.80 6.96
C LEU A 71 -6.74 -10.30 8.41
N ARG A 72 -5.73 -10.05 9.26
CA ARG A 72 -5.79 -10.42 10.68
C ARG A 72 -6.67 -9.51 11.52
N ASN A 73 -6.83 -8.25 11.09
CA ASN A 73 -7.47 -7.21 11.90
C ASN A 73 -8.82 -6.74 11.35
N LEU A 74 -9.23 -7.17 10.14
CA LEU A 74 -10.56 -6.88 9.61
C LEU A 74 -11.64 -7.57 10.44
N GLN A 75 -12.53 -6.77 11.02
CA GLN A 75 -13.63 -7.23 11.88
C GLN A 75 -14.88 -7.62 11.10
N VAL A 76 -14.94 -7.27 9.81
CA VAL A 76 -16.09 -7.52 8.92
C VAL A 76 -15.60 -8.06 7.58
N PRO A 77 -16.44 -8.83 6.86
CA PRO A 77 -16.09 -9.30 5.53
C PRO A 77 -16.05 -8.14 4.53
N VAL A 78 -14.97 -8.08 3.74
CA VAL A 78 -14.76 -7.08 2.69
C VAL A 78 -14.38 -7.75 1.36
N LYS A 79 -14.44 -7.00 0.27
CA LYS A 79 -13.89 -7.39 -1.04
C LYS A 79 -12.50 -6.78 -1.16
N LEU A 80 -11.46 -7.58 -0.89
CA LEU A 80 -10.08 -7.11 -0.87
C LEU A 80 -9.38 -7.43 -2.19
N THR A 81 -8.91 -6.39 -2.87
CA THR A 81 -8.01 -6.49 -4.02
C THR A 81 -6.61 -6.09 -3.59
N ALA A 82 -5.61 -6.89 -3.92
CA ALA A 82 -4.19 -6.60 -3.68
C ALA A 82 -3.49 -6.47 -5.04
N LEU A 83 -2.86 -5.31 -5.27
CA LEU A 83 -2.27 -4.96 -6.56
C LEU A 83 -0.79 -4.61 -6.39
N ASP A 84 0.05 -5.09 -7.30
CA ASP A 84 1.47 -4.70 -7.39
C ASP A 84 1.98 -4.75 -8.83
N LEU A 85 3.02 -3.98 -9.13
CA LEU A 85 3.69 -4.02 -10.43
C LEU A 85 4.52 -5.29 -10.61
N SER A 86 5.08 -5.83 -9.51
CA SER A 86 5.97 -6.99 -9.49
C SER A 86 5.19 -8.30 -9.38
N ALA A 87 5.22 -9.10 -10.45
CA ALA A 87 4.62 -10.43 -10.47
C ALA A 87 5.26 -11.37 -9.41
N SER A 88 6.57 -11.25 -9.17
CA SER A 88 7.27 -12.09 -8.18
C SER A 88 6.89 -11.72 -6.74
N SER A 89 6.70 -10.44 -6.45
CA SER A 89 6.20 -9.97 -5.16
C SER A 89 4.79 -10.49 -4.91
N MET A 90 3.90 -10.39 -5.89
CA MET A 90 2.54 -10.91 -5.80
C MET A 90 2.49 -12.45 -5.63
N ALA A 91 3.36 -13.20 -6.32
CA ALA A 91 3.45 -14.65 -6.12
C ALA A 91 3.80 -14.98 -4.66
N THR A 92 4.69 -14.18 -4.07
CA THR A 92 5.05 -14.28 -2.65
C THR A 92 3.88 -13.93 -1.74
N ALA A 93 3.16 -12.83 -2.02
CA ALA A 93 1.97 -12.41 -1.28
C ALA A 93 0.88 -13.49 -1.32
N LYS A 94 0.56 -14.02 -2.51
CA LYS A 94 -0.39 -15.15 -2.69
C LYS A 94 -0.02 -16.34 -1.81
N LYS A 95 1.27 -16.73 -1.80
CA LYS A 95 1.76 -17.85 -0.98
C LYS A 95 1.59 -17.61 0.52
N TYR A 96 1.78 -16.37 1.00
CA TYR A 96 1.59 -16.06 2.41
C TYR A 96 0.12 -15.96 2.79
N VAL A 97 -0.70 -15.33 1.96
CA VAL A 97 -2.14 -15.23 2.17
C VAL A 97 -2.80 -16.62 2.18
N SER A 98 -2.43 -17.52 1.26
CA SER A 98 -2.99 -18.88 1.21
C SER A 98 -2.66 -19.73 2.45
N LYS A 99 -1.66 -19.34 3.24
CA LYS A 99 -1.31 -20.03 4.50
C LYS A 99 -2.09 -19.52 5.72
N GLN A 100 -2.85 -18.43 5.58
CA GLN A 100 -3.69 -17.90 6.66
C GLN A 100 -4.92 -18.81 6.83
N LYS A 101 -4.93 -19.60 7.91
CA LYS A 101 -5.95 -20.64 8.14
C LYS A 101 -7.32 -20.12 8.60
N HIS A 102 -7.44 -18.83 8.94
CA HIS A 102 -8.61 -18.28 9.63
C HIS A 102 -9.29 -17.08 8.94
N SER A 103 -8.87 -16.74 7.73
CA SER A 103 -9.51 -15.64 7.00
C SER A 103 -10.54 -16.22 6.02
N GLU A 104 -11.82 -16.00 6.29
CA GLU A 104 -12.91 -16.19 5.31
C GLU A 104 -12.84 -15.13 4.19
N GLN A 105 -11.95 -14.16 4.34
CA GLN A 105 -11.71 -13.08 3.39
C GLN A 105 -11.03 -13.62 2.14
N LYS A 106 -11.65 -13.44 0.99
CA LYS A 106 -11.02 -13.70 -0.31
C LYS A 106 -10.25 -12.47 -0.76
N VAL A 107 -9.00 -12.69 -1.19
CA VAL A 107 -8.15 -11.64 -1.77
C VAL A 107 -8.04 -11.88 -3.26
N GLU A 108 -8.44 -10.90 -4.06
CA GLU A 108 -8.11 -10.85 -5.48
C GLU A 108 -6.72 -10.24 -5.67
N PHE A 109 -5.88 -10.88 -6.48
CA PHE A 109 -4.54 -10.38 -6.79
C PHE A 109 -4.47 -9.95 -8.24
N MET A 110 -4.06 -8.71 -8.49
CA MET A 110 -3.97 -8.12 -9.80
C MET A 110 -2.58 -7.51 -10.03
N GLN A 111 -1.96 -7.76 -11.18
CA GLN A 111 -0.77 -7.02 -11.59
C GLN A 111 -1.19 -5.71 -12.25
N GLY A 112 -0.59 -4.58 -11.83
CA GLY A 112 -0.91 -3.28 -12.39
C GLY A 112 0.05 -2.19 -11.97
N ASN A 113 0.04 -1.11 -12.75
CA ASN A 113 0.78 0.11 -12.47
C ASN A 113 -0.13 1.08 -11.72
N ILE A 114 0.33 1.57 -10.55
CA ILE A 114 -0.43 2.51 -9.71
C ILE A 114 -0.76 3.84 -10.42
N LEU A 115 -0.06 4.18 -11.49
CA LEU A 115 -0.31 5.39 -12.29
C LEU A 115 -1.42 5.22 -13.33
N SER A 116 -1.87 3.99 -13.58
CA SER A 116 -2.92 3.72 -14.56
C SER A 116 -3.61 2.40 -14.22
N LEU A 117 -4.62 2.48 -13.38
CA LEU A 117 -5.30 1.30 -12.85
C LEU A 117 -6.58 0.99 -13.65
N PRO A 118 -6.82 -0.28 -14.02
CA PRO A 118 -7.93 -0.67 -14.89
C PRO A 118 -9.26 -0.78 -14.12
N PHE A 119 -9.52 0.19 -13.25
CA PHE A 119 -10.75 0.30 -12.50
C PHE A 119 -11.52 1.54 -12.88
N ALA A 120 -12.84 1.47 -12.85
CA ALA A 120 -13.69 2.64 -13.01
C ALA A 120 -13.50 3.63 -11.85
N ASP A 121 -13.86 4.89 -12.06
CA ASP A 121 -13.91 5.88 -11.00
C ASP A 121 -14.79 5.37 -9.85
N GLU A 122 -14.44 5.76 -8.63
CA GLU A 122 -15.24 5.46 -7.43
C GLU A 122 -15.47 3.95 -7.19
N SER A 123 -14.46 3.12 -7.52
CA SER A 123 -14.53 1.66 -7.41
C SER A 123 -14.25 1.13 -6.00
N PHE A 124 -13.66 1.93 -5.11
CA PHE A 124 -13.21 1.49 -3.79
C PHE A 124 -13.70 2.40 -2.67
N ASP A 125 -14.07 1.79 -1.55
CA ASP A 125 -14.53 2.48 -0.35
C ASP A 125 -13.35 2.80 0.60
N LEU A 126 -12.27 2.01 0.51
CA LEU A 126 -10.99 2.25 1.16
C LEU A 126 -9.85 1.85 0.23
N ILE A 127 -8.86 2.72 0.08
CA ILE A 127 -7.56 2.37 -0.51
C ILE A 127 -6.49 2.48 0.57
N VAL A 128 -5.61 1.49 0.66
CA VAL A 128 -4.43 1.51 1.51
C VAL A 128 -3.18 1.42 0.65
N THR A 129 -2.08 2.07 1.07
CA THR A 129 -0.78 1.95 0.41
C THR A 129 0.36 2.14 1.40
N SER A 130 1.48 1.50 1.16
CA SER A 130 2.66 1.61 2.03
C SER A 130 3.97 1.57 1.25
N GLY A 131 4.64 2.72 1.14
CA GLY A 131 5.96 2.81 0.51
C GLY A 131 5.94 2.65 -1.01
N VAL A 132 4.87 3.02 -1.67
CA VAL A 132 4.70 2.92 -3.13
C VAL A 132 4.78 4.30 -3.79
N LEU A 133 4.18 5.31 -3.16
CA LEU A 133 4.15 6.67 -3.70
C LEU A 133 5.54 7.30 -3.79
N GLU A 134 6.51 6.75 -3.09
CA GLU A 134 7.92 7.13 -3.16
C GLU A 134 8.62 6.72 -4.48
N TYR A 135 7.98 5.86 -5.28
CA TYR A 135 8.51 5.35 -6.55
C TYR A 135 7.87 6.00 -7.78
N VAL A 136 6.88 6.86 -7.59
CA VAL A 136 6.10 7.48 -8.68
C VAL A 136 6.00 9.00 -8.48
N PRO A 137 5.67 9.76 -9.54
CA PRO A 137 5.30 11.17 -9.35
C PRO A 137 4.13 11.29 -8.39
N LEU A 138 4.33 12.05 -7.30
CA LEU A 138 3.41 12.08 -6.16
C LEU A 138 2.00 12.51 -6.56
N ASP A 139 1.88 13.59 -7.33
CA ASP A 139 0.60 14.15 -7.75
C ASP A 139 -0.17 13.18 -8.67
N GLU A 140 0.52 12.50 -9.58
CA GLU A 140 -0.09 11.52 -10.49
C GLU A 140 -0.60 10.31 -9.70
N GLY A 141 0.23 9.76 -8.79
CA GLY A 141 -0.15 8.64 -7.94
C GLY A 141 -1.33 8.97 -7.03
N PHE A 142 -1.33 10.14 -6.38
CA PHE A 142 -2.45 10.60 -5.56
C PHE A 142 -3.72 10.83 -6.38
N GLY A 143 -3.59 11.45 -7.56
CA GLY A 143 -4.71 11.72 -8.47
C GLY A 143 -5.40 10.42 -8.89
N GLU A 144 -4.62 9.41 -9.30
CA GLU A 144 -5.18 8.11 -9.71
C GLU A 144 -5.86 7.38 -8.55
N LEU A 145 -5.24 7.35 -7.36
CA LEU A 145 -5.86 6.74 -6.19
C LEU A 145 -7.12 7.50 -5.74
N ALA A 146 -7.09 8.83 -5.78
CA ALA A 146 -8.25 9.65 -5.45
C ALA A 146 -9.41 9.44 -6.44
N ARG A 147 -9.12 9.27 -7.75
CA ARG A 147 -10.12 8.94 -8.77
C ARG A 147 -10.89 7.67 -8.39
N LEU A 148 -10.19 6.67 -7.88
CA LEU A 148 -10.75 5.35 -7.57
C LEU A 148 -11.56 5.30 -6.29
N ILE A 149 -11.38 6.24 -5.37
CA ILE A 149 -12.11 6.24 -4.09
C ILE A 149 -13.50 6.84 -4.27
N THR A 150 -14.52 6.21 -3.69
CA THR A 150 -15.89 6.72 -3.63
C THR A 150 -15.96 8.05 -2.89
N PRO A 151 -16.94 8.93 -3.18
CA PRO A 151 -17.23 10.10 -2.35
C PRO A 151 -17.41 9.70 -0.87
N GLY A 152 -16.65 10.36 0.01
CA GLY A 152 -16.66 10.03 1.44
C GLY A 152 -15.92 8.75 1.84
N GLY A 153 -15.33 8.03 0.88
CA GLY A 153 -14.44 6.90 1.13
C GLY A 153 -13.10 7.34 1.71
N TYR A 154 -12.24 6.39 2.04
CA TYR A 154 -11.02 6.64 2.81
C TYR A 154 -9.76 6.24 2.07
N PHE A 155 -8.68 6.95 2.39
CA PHE A 155 -7.33 6.67 1.93
C PHE A 155 -6.39 6.55 3.13
N LEU A 156 -5.78 5.38 3.31
CA LEU A 156 -4.73 5.16 4.32
C LEU A 156 -3.37 5.08 3.63
N ASN A 157 -2.55 6.09 3.84
CA ASN A 157 -1.18 6.13 3.35
C ASN A 157 -0.18 5.92 4.48
N LEU A 158 0.78 5.00 4.29
CA LEU A 158 1.90 4.78 5.19
C LEU A 158 3.22 5.24 4.51
N PRO A 159 3.45 6.56 4.41
CA PRO A 159 4.60 7.09 3.70
C PRO A 159 5.90 6.88 4.47
N MET A 160 7.01 6.87 3.72
CA MET A 160 8.36 6.89 4.29
C MET A 160 8.69 8.29 4.82
N ARG A 161 9.25 8.34 6.04
CA ARG A 161 9.74 9.59 6.63
C ARG A 161 11.15 9.91 6.12
N PRO A 162 11.47 11.16 5.76
CA PRO A 162 12.82 11.56 5.38
C PRO A 162 13.71 11.65 6.63
N THR A 163 14.32 10.52 7.01
CA THR A 163 15.27 10.42 8.12
C THR A 163 16.67 10.08 7.59
N ILE A 164 17.70 10.17 8.44
CA ILE A 164 19.07 9.76 8.05
C ILE A 164 19.08 8.29 7.61
N ALA A 165 18.33 7.42 8.31
CA ALA A 165 18.22 6.01 7.98
C ALA A 165 17.53 5.80 6.61
N THR A 166 16.45 6.56 6.32
CA THR A 166 15.75 6.46 5.03
C THR A 166 16.58 6.99 3.88
N ARG A 167 17.44 7.99 4.08
CA ARG A 167 18.36 8.47 3.04
C ARG A 167 19.32 7.38 2.54
N PHE A 168 19.81 6.54 3.44
CA PHE A 168 20.60 5.38 3.04
C PHE A 168 19.79 4.37 2.24
N LEU A 169 18.53 4.12 2.66
CA LEU A 169 17.60 3.25 1.95
C LEU A 169 17.18 3.81 0.58
N GLU A 170 17.02 5.13 0.45
CA GLU A 170 16.75 5.82 -0.82
C GLU A 170 17.82 5.51 -1.87
N LEU A 171 19.10 5.58 -1.46
CA LEU A 171 20.21 5.26 -2.36
C LEU A 171 20.22 3.77 -2.76
N LEU A 172 19.93 2.87 -1.81
CA LEU A 172 19.95 1.44 -2.03
C LEU A 172 18.77 0.96 -2.87
N PHE A 173 17.57 1.49 -2.60
CA PHE A 173 16.31 1.04 -3.20
C PHE A 173 15.76 1.99 -4.28
N ARG A 174 16.48 3.08 -4.58
CA ARG A 174 16.14 4.05 -5.63
C ARG A 174 14.71 4.59 -5.52
N PHE A 175 14.24 4.87 -4.33
CA PHE A 175 13.01 5.61 -4.07
C PHE A 175 13.33 7.04 -3.58
N LYS A 176 12.31 7.89 -3.47
CA LYS A 176 12.42 9.24 -2.92
C LYS A 176 11.38 9.43 -1.83
N ALA A 177 11.82 9.56 -0.57
CA ALA A 177 10.93 9.98 0.50
C ALA A 177 10.52 11.44 0.29
N HIS A 178 9.23 11.69 0.18
CA HIS A 178 8.70 13.03 -0.05
C HIS A 178 8.80 13.90 1.20
N PRO A 179 9.13 15.19 1.07
CA PRO A 179 9.08 16.13 2.19
C PRO A 179 7.68 16.15 2.82
N PRO A 180 7.58 16.23 4.16
CA PRO A 180 6.28 16.22 4.84
C PRO A 180 5.32 17.34 4.38
N ALA A 181 5.86 18.50 3.99
CA ALA A 181 5.07 19.62 3.47
C ALA A 181 4.44 19.26 2.11
N GLU A 182 5.21 18.71 1.17
CA GLU A 182 4.75 18.28 -0.15
C GLU A 182 3.66 17.19 -0.02
N LEU A 183 3.92 16.19 0.84
CA LEU A 183 2.96 15.13 1.10
C LEU A 183 1.66 15.65 1.71
N SER A 184 1.75 16.57 2.68
CA SER A 184 0.59 17.19 3.32
C SER A 184 -0.22 18.03 2.32
N GLU A 185 0.45 18.84 1.50
CA GLU A 185 -0.20 19.65 0.46
C GLU A 185 -0.94 18.76 -0.54
N THR A 186 -0.27 17.74 -1.09
CA THR A 186 -0.89 16.81 -2.04
C THR A 186 -2.04 16.04 -1.40
N THR A 187 -1.87 15.59 -0.16
CA THR A 187 -2.97 14.92 0.57
C THR A 187 -4.19 15.84 0.70
N ASN A 188 -3.99 17.09 1.10
CA ASN A 188 -5.08 18.04 1.35
C ASN A 188 -5.80 18.50 0.07
N ARG A 189 -5.22 18.32 -1.11
CA ARG A 189 -5.90 18.57 -2.40
C ARG A 189 -7.02 17.57 -2.67
N HIS A 190 -6.90 16.35 -2.18
CA HIS A 190 -7.83 15.25 -2.49
C HIS A 190 -8.59 14.73 -1.28
N PHE A 191 -8.03 14.90 -0.07
CA PHE A 191 -8.54 14.27 1.15
C PHE A 191 -8.52 15.26 2.32
N LYS A 192 -9.56 15.19 3.14
CA LYS A 192 -9.54 15.78 4.48
C LYS A 192 -8.85 14.79 5.43
N VAL A 193 -7.72 15.18 6.02
CA VAL A 193 -6.99 14.34 6.99
C VAL A 193 -7.88 14.11 8.22
N VAL A 194 -8.11 12.85 8.55
CA VAL A 194 -8.90 12.37 9.69
C VAL A 194 -8.00 12.04 10.87
N SER A 195 -6.88 11.36 10.61
CA SER A 195 -5.90 11.04 11.63
C SER A 195 -4.48 11.01 11.06
N HIS A 196 -3.51 11.33 11.93
CA HIS A 196 -2.09 11.21 11.65
C HIS A 196 -1.43 10.49 12.81
N TYR A 197 -0.91 9.29 12.57
CA TYR A 197 -0.29 8.45 13.57
C TYR A 197 1.22 8.36 13.37
N HIS A 198 1.95 8.52 14.47
CA HIS A 198 3.39 8.34 14.55
C HIS A 198 3.70 7.04 15.27
N PHE A 199 4.24 6.06 14.57
CA PHE A 199 4.67 4.82 15.20
C PHE A 199 5.69 5.09 16.32
N PRO A 200 5.60 4.38 17.46
CA PRO A 200 6.51 4.57 18.57
C PRO A 200 7.98 4.39 18.18
N ARG A 201 8.87 5.22 18.71
CA ARG A 201 10.32 5.19 18.38
C ARG A 201 11.04 3.91 18.79
N PHE A 202 10.51 3.13 19.72
CA PHE A 202 11.05 1.82 20.07
C PHE A 202 10.72 0.75 19.03
N GLN A 203 9.80 1.01 18.13
CA GLN A 203 9.52 0.19 16.95
C GLN A 203 10.36 0.69 15.78
N ILE A 204 11.02 -0.21 15.04
CA ILE A 204 11.87 0.18 13.90
C ILE A 204 11.06 0.91 12.81
N ILE A 205 9.79 0.52 12.61
CA ILE A 205 8.87 1.23 11.71
C ILE A 205 8.72 2.71 12.08
N GLY A 206 8.73 3.05 13.37
CA GLY A 206 8.59 4.43 13.86
C GLY A 206 9.72 5.37 13.42
N TRP A 207 10.86 4.81 12.99
CA TRP A 207 11.97 5.60 12.46
C TRP A 207 11.78 5.93 10.97
N SER A 208 10.99 5.14 10.28
CA SER A 208 10.88 5.22 8.82
C SER A 208 9.50 5.55 8.29
N LYS A 209 8.42 5.40 9.08
CA LYS A 209 7.05 5.57 8.59
C LYS A 209 6.15 6.34 9.56
N THR A 210 5.08 6.89 8.97
CA THR A 210 3.87 7.37 9.66
C THR A 210 2.66 6.73 9.02
N ALA A 211 1.47 6.88 9.62
CA ALA A 211 0.22 6.53 8.96
C ALA A 211 -0.67 7.78 8.90
N VAL A 212 -1.24 8.05 7.73
CA VAL A 212 -2.13 9.18 7.48
C VAL A 212 -3.42 8.64 6.91
N LEU A 213 -4.52 8.83 7.63
CA LEU A 213 -5.86 8.50 7.15
C LEU A 213 -6.56 9.77 6.68
N GLY A 214 -6.94 9.79 5.42
CA GLY A 214 -7.72 10.85 4.80
C GLY A 214 -9.10 10.35 4.38
N LYS A 215 -10.09 11.23 4.40
CA LYS A 215 -11.42 11.00 3.85
C LYS A 215 -11.56 11.80 2.56
N LYS A 216 -12.04 11.20 1.47
CA LYS A 216 -12.22 11.88 0.19
C LYS A 216 -13.20 13.04 0.34
N ILE A 217 -12.79 14.20 -0.22
CA ILE A 217 -13.57 15.45 -0.24
C ILE A 217 -14.63 15.36 -1.32
#